data_85d54defdae42a5ed6b9d0aa3c00a4af
#
_entry.id   85d54defdae42a5ed6b9d0aa3c00a4af
#
_cell.length_a   1.000
_cell.length_b   1.000
_cell.length_c   1.000
_cell.angle_alpha   90.00
_cell.angle_beta   90.00
_cell.angle_gamma   90.00
#
_symmetry.space_group_name_H-M   'P 1'
#
loop_
_entity.id
_entity.type
_entity.pdbx_description
1 polymer ?
#
loop_
_entity_poly.entity_id
_entity_poly.type
_entity_poly.pdbx_seq_one_letter_code
_entity_poly.pdbx_strand_id
1 'polypeptide(L)'
;FPRPLSEVNWGEPISRGEVGQILDLYDPSIPPGARKLAEQRGFRSLMVVPLVSEQKIIGVISVTRAAPGKFSDNHVQLMQTFADQAVIAISNVELFQEVQQRTKDLSQSLDDLRAAQDRLVQTEKLASLGQLTAGIAHEIKNPLNFVNNFSALSAELTEELNDVLKPVAMDGKVRGEVDELTGLLKENLQKVVQ
;
A
#
# COMPACT_ATOMS: atom_id res chain seq x y z
N PHE A 1 -23.37 29.81 -2.60
CA PHE A 1 -23.40 29.66 -1.15
C PHE A 1 -22.46 28.55 -0.70
N PRO A 2 -21.58 28.69 0.22
CA PRO A 2 -21.21 29.83 1.05
C PRO A 2 -20.15 30.72 0.40
N ARG A 3 -20.06 32.00 0.80
CA ARG A 3 -18.99 32.88 0.36
C ARG A 3 -17.75 32.66 1.22
N PRO A 4 -16.54 32.68 0.65
CA PRO A 4 -15.31 32.68 1.44
C PRO A 4 -15.30 33.85 2.44
N LEU A 5 -14.82 33.59 3.66
CA LEU A 5 -14.68 34.63 4.69
C LEU A 5 -13.82 35.81 4.23
N SER A 6 -12.85 35.55 3.37
CA SER A 6 -11.97 36.55 2.76
C SER A 6 -12.66 37.57 1.86
N GLU A 7 -13.85 37.24 1.33
CA GLU A 7 -14.60 38.13 0.44
C GLU A 7 -15.57 39.07 1.17
N VAL A 8 -15.70 38.91 2.48
CA VAL A 8 -16.64 39.69 3.30
C VAL A 8 -15.86 40.50 4.32
N ASN A 9 -15.98 41.82 4.22
CA ASN A 9 -15.43 42.70 5.24
C ASN A 9 -16.36 42.73 6.46
N TRP A 10 -16.03 41.94 7.46
CA TRP A 10 -16.78 41.82 8.72
C TRP A 10 -16.44 42.93 9.73
N GLY A 11 -15.48 43.82 9.41
CA GLY A 11 -15.00 44.86 10.29
C GLY A 11 -13.91 44.40 11.25
N GLU A 12 -13.23 45.36 11.89
CA GLU A 12 -12.12 45.13 12.80
C GLU A 12 -12.42 44.19 13.99
N PRO A 13 -13.59 44.28 14.67
CA PRO A 13 -13.84 43.41 15.83
C PRO A 13 -13.79 41.93 15.44
N ILE A 14 -14.43 41.57 14.35
CA ILE A 14 -14.47 40.17 13.89
C ILE A 14 -13.06 39.69 13.51
N SER A 15 -12.26 40.54 12.85
CA SER A 15 -10.88 40.19 12.47
C SER A 15 -9.98 39.90 13.69
N ARG A 16 -10.33 40.46 14.88
CA ARG A 16 -9.66 40.20 16.15
C ARG A 16 -10.26 39.03 16.95
N GLY A 17 -11.29 38.37 16.41
CA GLY A 17 -12.00 37.32 17.14
C GLY A 17 -13.03 37.86 18.16
N GLU A 18 -13.41 39.14 18.06
CA GLU A 18 -14.38 39.79 18.94
C GLU A 18 -15.77 39.84 18.32
N VAL A 19 -16.80 39.96 19.19
CA VAL A 19 -18.18 40.14 18.73
C VAL A 19 -18.39 41.50 18.10
N GLY A 20 -18.89 41.55 16.89
CA GLY A 20 -19.29 42.79 16.22
C GLY A 20 -20.79 43.01 16.32
N GLN A 21 -21.21 44.27 16.51
CA GLN A 21 -22.61 44.66 16.52
C GLN A 21 -22.85 45.90 15.62
N ILE A 22 -23.91 45.85 14.81
CA ILE A 22 -24.44 46.99 14.07
C ILE A 22 -25.78 47.29 14.66
N LEU A 23 -25.94 48.48 15.23
CA LEU A 23 -27.12 48.88 16.01
C LEU A 23 -28.30 49.23 15.11
N ASP A 24 -28.03 49.83 13.96
CA ASP A 24 -29.03 50.14 12.96
C ASP A 24 -28.43 50.08 11.52
N LEU A 25 -28.82 49.11 10.72
CA LEU A 25 -28.38 48.94 9.37
C LEU A 25 -28.95 49.96 8.38
N TYR A 26 -29.95 50.77 8.81
CA TYR A 26 -30.49 51.86 8.01
C TYR A 26 -29.75 53.16 8.26
N ASP A 27 -28.77 53.20 9.16
CA ASP A 27 -27.90 54.33 9.34
C ASP A 27 -27.16 54.70 8.03
N PRO A 28 -27.11 56.03 7.66
CA PRO A 28 -26.41 56.47 6.49
C PRO A 28 -24.95 56.10 6.37
N SER A 29 -24.27 55.86 7.49
CA SER A 29 -22.87 55.41 7.55
C SER A 29 -22.65 53.95 7.05
N ILE A 30 -23.73 53.17 6.98
CA ILE A 30 -23.67 51.75 6.60
C ILE A 30 -23.56 51.63 5.07
N PRO A 31 -22.67 50.76 4.55
CA PRO A 31 -22.53 50.55 3.12
C PRO A 31 -23.84 50.19 2.44
N PRO A 32 -24.12 50.74 1.23
CA PRO A 32 -25.42 50.57 0.55
C PRO A 32 -25.82 49.12 0.33
N GLY A 33 -24.84 48.22 0.09
CA GLY A 33 -25.13 46.80 -0.12
C GLY A 33 -25.66 46.09 1.13
N ALA A 34 -25.12 46.42 2.32
CA ALA A 34 -25.58 45.85 3.59
C ALA A 34 -26.97 46.39 3.94
N ARG A 35 -27.23 47.70 3.70
CA ARG A 35 -28.51 48.31 3.91
C ARG A 35 -29.59 47.69 3.02
N LYS A 36 -29.32 47.55 1.73
CA LYS A 36 -30.24 46.92 0.78
C LYS A 36 -30.62 45.48 1.18
N LEU A 37 -29.65 44.72 1.67
CA LEU A 37 -29.89 43.38 2.17
C LEU A 37 -30.76 43.39 3.42
N ALA A 38 -30.53 44.34 4.33
CA ALA A 38 -31.30 44.50 5.56
C ALA A 38 -32.76 44.88 5.26
N GLU A 39 -32.98 45.81 4.31
CA GLU A 39 -34.30 46.19 3.81
C GLU A 39 -35.05 45.01 3.18
N GLN A 40 -34.38 44.25 2.32
CA GLN A 40 -34.99 43.09 1.64
C GLN A 40 -35.40 41.99 2.63
N ARG A 41 -34.66 41.80 3.72
CA ARG A 41 -34.89 40.75 4.72
C ARG A 41 -35.64 41.25 5.96
N GLY A 42 -35.93 42.53 6.08
CA GLY A 42 -36.72 43.12 7.15
C GLY A 42 -36.00 43.17 8.54
N PHE A 43 -34.68 43.32 8.56
CA PHE A 43 -33.93 43.45 9.82
C PHE A 43 -33.21 44.81 9.87
N ARG A 44 -32.99 45.31 11.13
CA ARG A 44 -32.34 46.59 11.38
C ARG A 44 -31.08 46.47 12.25
N SER A 45 -31.00 45.53 13.13
CA SER A 45 -29.76 45.31 13.89
C SER A 45 -29.17 43.96 13.62
N LEU A 46 -27.84 43.87 13.72
CA LEU A 46 -27.03 42.68 13.40
C LEU A 46 -26.00 42.50 14.51
N MET A 47 -25.83 41.27 15.02
CA MET A 47 -24.72 40.82 15.81
C MET A 47 -24.01 39.73 15.06
N VAL A 48 -22.67 39.78 15.02
CA VAL A 48 -21.82 38.77 14.38
C VAL A 48 -20.85 38.23 15.43
N VAL A 49 -20.83 36.94 15.61
CA VAL A 49 -19.96 36.22 16.56
C VAL A 49 -19.01 35.35 15.75
N PRO A 50 -17.69 35.53 15.86
CA PRO A 50 -16.72 34.72 15.17
C PRO A 50 -16.65 33.32 15.77
N LEU A 51 -16.45 32.31 14.92
CA LEU A 51 -16.08 30.96 15.29
C LEU A 51 -14.56 30.88 15.26
N VAL A 52 -13.93 30.82 16.41
CA VAL A 52 -12.47 30.83 16.55
C VAL A 52 -11.96 29.45 16.92
N SER A 53 -11.11 28.88 16.09
CA SER A 53 -10.40 27.62 16.34
C SER A 53 -8.90 27.87 16.18
N GLU A 54 -8.09 27.52 17.19
CA GLU A 54 -6.61 27.67 17.17
C GLU A 54 -6.15 29.06 16.73
N GLN A 55 -6.80 30.11 17.25
CA GLN A 55 -6.56 31.53 16.93
C GLN A 55 -6.90 31.92 15.47
N LYS A 56 -7.57 31.05 14.73
CA LYS A 56 -8.08 31.34 13.38
C LYS A 56 -9.60 31.43 13.38
N ILE A 57 -10.12 32.35 12.58
CA ILE A 57 -11.55 32.46 12.36
C ILE A 57 -11.94 31.46 11.27
N ILE A 58 -12.68 30.41 11.64
CA ILE A 58 -13.17 29.38 10.74
C ILE A 58 -14.57 29.67 10.18
N GLY A 59 -15.29 30.60 10.81
CA GLY A 59 -16.65 30.98 10.41
C GLY A 59 -17.18 32.11 11.24
N VAL A 60 -18.42 32.45 11.01
CA VAL A 60 -19.16 33.41 11.83
C VAL A 60 -20.61 32.96 12.02
N ILE A 61 -21.19 33.27 13.16
CA ILE A 61 -22.62 33.19 13.39
C ILE A 61 -23.18 34.61 13.38
N SER A 62 -24.20 34.86 12.58
CA SER A 62 -24.89 36.15 12.56
C SER A 62 -26.31 36.05 13.10
N VAL A 63 -26.67 36.96 13.98
CA VAL A 63 -28.04 37.12 14.49
C VAL A 63 -28.58 38.47 14.12
N THR A 64 -29.78 38.50 13.58
CA THR A 64 -30.45 39.72 13.13
C THR A 64 -31.75 39.95 13.90
N ARG A 65 -32.13 41.21 14.03
CA ARG A 65 -33.37 41.63 14.72
C ARG A 65 -34.05 42.77 13.93
N ALA A 66 -35.36 42.72 13.86
CA ALA A 66 -36.16 43.77 13.14
C ALA A 66 -36.09 45.13 13.82
N ALA A 67 -35.97 45.17 15.15
CA ALA A 67 -35.82 46.43 15.87
C ALA A 67 -34.36 46.90 15.85
N PRO A 68 -34.08 48.20 15.75
CA PRO A 68 -32.75 48.75 15.94
C PRO A 68 -32.32 48.70 17.43
N GLY A 69 -31.01 48.81 17.65
CA GLY A 69 -30.43 48.91 18.99
C GLY A 69 -29.44 47.80 19.33
N LYS A 70 -28.75 47.94 20.46
CA LYS A 70 -27.74 47.00 20.96
C LYS A 70 -28.39 45.69 21.42
N PHE A 71 -27.77 44.59 21.14
CA PHE A 71 -28.09 43.28 21.78
C PHE A 71 -27.65 43.34 23.25
N SER A 72 -28.46 42.78 24.15
CA SER A 72 -28.10 42.72 25.58
C SER A 72 -26.87 41.84 25.77
N ASP A 73 -26.15 42.10 26.85
CA ASP A 73 -24.94 41.35 27.19
C ASP A 73 -25.24 39.84 27.38
N ASN A 74 -26.44 39.51 27.89
CA ASN A 74 -26.90 38.13 28.00
C ASN A 74 -27.04 37.47 26.60
N HIS A 75 -27.55 38.19 25.61
CA HIS A 75 -27.64 37.65 24.23
C HIS A 75 -26.25 37.46 23.60
N VAL A 76 -25.33 38.40 23.86
CA VAL A 76 -23.94 38.27 23.39
C VAL A 76 -23.30 37.05 24.02
N GLN A 77 -23.37 36.86 25.32
CA GLN A 77 -22.79 35.73 26.04
C GLN A 77 -23.39 34.39 25.61
N LEU A 78 -24.71 34.34 25.40
CA LEU A 78 -25.39 33.16 24.90
C LEU A 78 -24.88 32.78 23.51
N MET A 79 -24.75 33.77 22.60
CA MET A 79 -24.27 33.53 21.25
C MET A 79 -22.78 33.14 21.19
N GLN A 80 -21.96 33.68 22.08
CA GLN A 80 -20.57 33.22 22.24
C GLN A 80 -20.53 31.76 22.67
N THR A 81 -21.34 31.35 23.65
CA THR A 81 -21.44 29.95 24.07
C THR A 81 -21.85 29.04 22.88
N PHE A 82 -22.83 29.47 22.08
CA PHE A 82 -23.18 28.71 20.87
C PHE A 82 -22.05 28.67 19.86
N ALA A 83 -21.31 29.74 19.68
CA ALA A 83 -20.14 29.77 18.79
C ALA A 83 -19.06 28.78 19.25
N ASP A 84 -18.75 28.76 20.56
CA ASP A 84 -17.78 27.81 21.14
C ASP A 84 -18.23 26.35 20.94
N GLN A 85 -19.52 26.06 21.17
CA GLN A 85 -20.08 24.73 20.93
C GLN A 85 -20.03 24.33 19.46
N ALA A 86 -20.29 25.27 18.56
CA ALA A 86 -20.20 25.04 17.11
C ALA A 86 -18.76 24.72 16.68
N VAL A 87 -17.77 25.45 17.23
CA VAL A 87 -16.34 25.17 16.97
C VAL A 87 -15.98 23.75 17.42
N ILE A 88 -16.39 23.35 18.64
CA ILE A 88 -16.14 22.00 19.15
C ILE A 88 -16.77 20.94 18.22
N ALA A 89 -18.01 21.16 17.79
CA ALA A 89 -18.71 20.22 16.92
C ALA A 89 -18.03 20.10 15.54
N ILE A 90 -17.61 21.21 14.95
CA ILE A 90 -16.88 21.23 13.67
C ILE A 90 -15.56 20.49 13.81
N SER A 91 -14.75 20.84 14.83
CA SER A 91 -13.45 20.19 15.06
C SER A 91 -13.58 18.69 15.31
N ASN A 92 -14.63 18.25 16.03
CA ASN A 92 -14.90 16.83 16.24
C ASN A 92 -15.19 16.10 14.91
N VAL A 93 -15.94 16.70 13.98
CA VAL A 93 -16.20 16.11 12.67
C VAL A 93 -14.92 16.01 11.85
N GLU A 94 -14.10 17.05 11.85
CA GLU A 94 -12.81 17.08 11.14
C GLU A 94 -11.87 15.99 11.66
N LEU A 95 -11.71 15.90 12.98
CA LEU A 95 -10.90 14.86 13.62
C LEU A 95 -11.41 13.44 13.31
N PHE A 96 -12.73 13.25 13.33
CA PHE A 96 -13.32 11.96 13.01
C PHE A 96 -13.03 11.54 11.57
N GLN A 97 -13.15 12.49 10.61
CA GLN A 97 -12.81 12.24 9.21
C GLN A 97 -11.32 11.92 9.03
N GLU A 98 -10.44 12.63 9.73
CA GLU A 98 -9.00 12.37 9.71
C GLU A 98 -8.68 10.96 10.25
N VAL A 99 -9.26 10.58 11.39
CA VAL A 99 -9.07 9.24 11.98
C VAL A 99 -9.57 8.15 11.02
N GLN A 100 -10.72 8.34 10.40
CA GLN A 100 -11.23 7.38 9.41
C GLN A 100 -10.27 7.22 8.23
N GLN A 101 -9.75 8.34 7.69
CA GLN A 101 -8.80 8.28 6.58
C GLN A 101 -7.51 7.57 6.99
N ARG A 102 -6.92 7.94 8.12
CA ARG A 102 -5.69 7.28 8.63
C ARG A 102 -5.88 5.79 8.88
N THR A 103 -7.06 5.40 9.40
CA THR A 103 -7.39 3.98 9.61
C THR A 103 -7.43 3.20 8.31
N LYS A 104 -8.02 3.79 7.27
CA LYS A 104 -8.06 3.19 5.93
C LYS A 104 -6.65 3.04 5.33
N ASP A 105 -5.84 4.09 5.43
CA ASP A 105 -4.48 4.10 4.88
C ASP A 105 -3.60 3.06 5.61
N LEU A 106 -3.75 2.95 6.95
CA LEU A 106 -3.06 1.94 7.74
C LEU A 106 -3.47 0.52 7.36
N SER A 107 -4.77 0.28 7.17
CA SER A 107 -5.27 -1.03 6.72
C SER A 107 -4.67 -1.43 5.38
N GLN A 108 -4.64 -0.50 4.42
CA GLN A 108 -4.03 -0.74 3.11
C GLN A 108 -2.53 -1.06 3.24
N SER A 109 -1.80 -0.30 4.05
CA SER A 109 -0.37 -0.53 4.29
C SER A 109 -0.08 -1.89 4.92
N LEU A 110 -0.96 -2.35 5.83
CA LEU A 110 -0.84 -3.68 6.43
C LEU A 110 -1.08 -4.80 5.42
N ASP A 111 -2.03 -4.64 4.51
CA ASP A 111 -2.29 -5.63 3.47
C ASP A 111 -1.14 -5.70 2.45
N ASP A 112 -0.58 -4.55 2.08
CA ASP A 112 0.60 -4.47 1.20
C ASP A 112 1.82 -5.13 1.85
N LEU A 113 2.02 -4.90 3.16
CA LEU A 113 3.11 -5.52 3.92
C LEU A 113 2.96 -7.04 3.99
N ARG A 114 1.76 -7.55 4.26
CA ARG A 114 1.48 -9.00 4.25
C ARG A 114 1.76 -9.62 2.90
N ALA A 115 1.29 -8.99 1.82
CA ALA A 115 1.56 -9.47 0.46
C ALA A 115 3.06 -9.50 0.13
N ALA A 116 3.83 -8.50 0.58
CA ALA A 116 5.28 -8.47 0.42
C ALA A 116 5.96 -9.58 1.24
N GLN A 117 5.54 -9.81 2.47
CA GLN A 117 6.05 -10.88 3.33
C GLN A 117 5.81 -12.27 2.72
N ASP A 118 4.61 -12.52 2.20
CA ASP A 118 4.28 -13.79 1.55
C ASP A 118 5.17 -14.05 0.31
N ARG A 119 5.43 -13.01 -0.49
CA ARG A 119 6.35 -13.09 -1.63
C ARG A 119 7.78 -13.42 -1.20
N LEU A 120 8.27 -12.81 -0.11
CA LEU A 120 9.60 -13.10 0.43
C LEU A 120 9.71 -14.56 0.87
N VAL A 121 8.72 -15.07 1.62
CA VAL A 121 8.68 -16.47 2.06
C VAL A 121 8.67 -17.43 0.86
N GLN A 122 7.91 -17.14 -0.18
CA GLN A 122 7.90 -17.95 -1.40
C GLN A 122 9.25 -17.93 -2.11
N THR A 123 9.88 -16.75 -2.22
CA THR A 123 11.20 -16.60 -2.86
C THR A 123 12.27 -17.35 -2.09
N GLU A 124 12.26 -17.29 -0.76
CA GLU A 124 13.20 -18.02 0.10
C GLU A 124 13.04 -19.53 -0.05
N LYS A 125 11.80 -20.05 -0.08
CA LYS A 125 11.52 -21.47 -0.35
C LYS A 125 12.04 -21.92 -1.71
N LEU A 126 11.82 -21.11 -2.76
CA LEU A 126 12.33 -21.42 -4.10
C LEU A 126 13.86 -21.40 -4.17
N ALA A 127 14.51 -20.44 -3.52
CA ALA A 127 15.96 -20.36 -3.45
C ALA A 127 16.56 -21.59 -2.71
N SER A 128 15.97 -21.97 -1.58
CA SER A 128 16.37 -23.17 -0.83
C SER A 128 16.20 -24.45 -1.65
N LEU A 129 15.06 -24.58 -2.35
CA LEU A 129 14.81 -25.73 -3.23
C LEU A 129 15.81 -25.76 -4.39
N GLY A 130 16.13 -24.60 -4.97
CA GLY A 130 17.12 -24.49 -6.05
C GLY A 130 18.53 -24.95 -5.60
N GLN A 131 18.96 -24.55 -4.40
CA GLN A 131 20.24 -25.00 -3.84
C GLN A 131 20.25 -26.51 -3.59
N LEU A 132 19.19 -27.07 -3.01
CA LEU A 132 19.05 -28.50 -2.78
C LEU A 132 19.07 -29.27 -4.11
N THR A 133 18.33 -28.82 -5.11
CA THR A 133 18.28 -29.46 -6.42
C THR A 133 19.64 -29.47 -7.11
N ALA A 134 20.39 -28.36 -7.04
CA ALA A 134 21.73 -28.27 -7.59
C ALA A 134 22.71 -29.23 -6.88
N GLY A 135 22.62 -29.32 -5.55
CA GLY A 135 23.41 -30.26 -4.75
C GLY A 135 23.13 -31.72 -5.11
N ILE A 136 21.84 -32.08 -5.18
CA ILE A 136 21.42 -33.46 -5.56
C ILE A 136 21.86 -33.79 -6.99
N ALA A 137 21.71 -32.85 -7.93
CA ALA A 137 22.15 -33.07 -9.31
C ALA A 137 23.67 -33.36 -9.40
N HIS A 138 24.48 -32.64 -8.61
CA HIS A 138 25.90 -32.87 -8.55
C HIS A 138 26.24 -34.23 -7.90
N GLU A 139 25.53 -34.60 -6.82
CA GLU A 139 25.72 -35.90 -6.16
C GLU A 139 25.30 -37.09 -7.00
N ILE A 140 24.25 -36.93 -7.84
CA ILE A 140 23.82 -37.97 -8.79
C ILE A 140 24.79 -38.07 -9.98
N LYS A 141 25.31 -36.96 -10.48
CA LYS A 141 26.23 -36.95 -11.61
C LYS A 141 27.52 -37.71 -11.29
N ASN A 142 28.05 -37.68 -10.08
CA ASN A 142 29.27 -38.34 -9.69
C ASN A 142 29.18 -39.86 -9.86
N PRO A 143 28.23 -40.61 -9.24
CA PRO A 143 28.10 -42.03 -9.43
C PRO A 143 27.79 -42.42 -10.88
N LEU A 144 27.03 -41.62 -11.60
CA LEU A 144 26.77 -41.86 -13.03
C LEU A 144 28.06 -41.78 -13.87
N ASN A 145 28.93 -40.80 -13.60
CA ASN A 145 30.20 -40.69 -14.28
C ASN A 145 31.08 -41.92 -13.99
N PHE A 146 31.08 -42.44 -12.75
CA PHE A 146 31.82 -43.68 -12.40
C PHE A 146 31.26 -44.87 -13.18
N VAL A 147 29.94 -45.06 -13.22
CA VAL A 147 29.29 -46.13 -13.95
C VAL A 147 29.62 -46.05 -15.43
N ASN A 148 29.53 -44.87 -16.04
CA ASN A 148 29.86 -44.67 -17.44
C ASN A 148 31.31 -44.96 -17.74
N ASN A 149 32.26 -44.47 -16.93
CA ASN A 149 33.69 -44.71 -17.11
C ASN A 149 34.05 -46.19 -16.97
N PHE A 150 33.49 -46.88 -15.95
CA PHE A 150 33.74 -48.32 -15.78
C PHE A 150 33.12 -49.14 -16.90
N SER A 151 31.94 -48.75 -17.39
CA SER A 151 31.30 -49.43 -18.52
C SER A 151 32.12 -49.26 -19.81
N ALA A 152 32.63 -48.05 -20.08
CA ALA A 152 33.51 -47.81 -21.25
C ALA A 152 34.82 -48.62 -21.16
N LEU A 153 35.51 -48.58 -19.99
CA LEU A 153 36.73 -49.36 -19.78
C LEU A 153 36.47 -50.85 -19.86
N SER A 154 35.33 -51.34 -19.36
CA SER A 154 35.00 -52.78 -19.48
C SER A 154 34.72 -53.19 -20.93
N ALA A 155 34.13 -52.29 -21.72
CA ALA A 155 33.92 -52.54 -23.16
C ALA A 155 35.29 -52.64 -23.92
N GLU A 156 36.22 -51.74 -23.64
CA GLU A 156 37.57 -51.77 -24.20
C GLU A 156 38.32 -53.06 -23.79
N LEU A 157 38.29 -53.43 -22.53
CA LEU A 157 38.92 -54.68 -22.03
C LEU A 157 38.27 -55.93 -22.71
N THR A 158 36.98 -55.89 -22.99
CA THR A 158 36.28 -56.99 -23.68
C THR A 158 36.75 -57.11 -25.13
N GLU A 159 36.97 -55.98 -25.82
CA GLU A 159 37.56 -55.97 -27.18
C GLU A 159 39.01 -56.50 -27.16
N GLU A 160 39.83 -56.05 -26.22
CA GLU A 160 41.22 -56.49 -26.07
C GLU A 160 41.29 -57.99 -25.79
N LEU A 161 40.42 -58.49 -24.90
CA LEU A 161 40.30 -59.92 -24.61
C LEU A 161 39.95 -60.72 -25.88
N ASN A 162 39.00 -60.21 -26.66
CA ASN A 162 38.60 -60.87 -27.90
C ASN A 162 39.73 -60.90 -28.92
N ASP A 163 40.53 -59.82 -29.02
CA ASP A 163 41.69 -59.75 -29.89
C ASP A 163 42.80 -60.74 -29.46
N VAL A 164 43.06 -60.88 -28.17
CA VAL A 164 44.04 -61.83 -27.63
C VAL A 164 43.57 -63.26 -27.86
N LEU A 165 42.30 -63.56 -27.83
CA LEU A 165 41.72 -64.87 -28.05
C LEU A 165 41.63 -65.26 -29.53
N LYS A 166 41.67 -64.33 -30.47
CA LYS A 166 41.64 -64.63 -31.94
C LYS A 166 42.65 -65.64 -32.40
N PRO A 167 43.96 -65.55 -32.08
CA PRO A 167 44.97 -66.47 -32.51
C PRO A 167 44.98 -67.81 -31.79
N VAL A 168 44.20 -67.93 -30.68
CA VAL A 168 44.20 -69.17 -29.88
C VAL A 168 43.39 -70.25 -30.57
N ALA A 169 43.98 -71.43 -30.74
CA ALA A 169 43.30 -72.61 -31.34
C ALA A 169 42.25 -73.13 -30.37
N MET A 170 40.96 -72.96 -30.68
CA MET A 170 39.82 -73.43 -29.90
C MET A 170 38.93 -74.32 -30.79
N ASP A 171 38.20 -75.23 -30.09
CA ASP A 171 37.11 -75.94 -30.78
C ASP A 171 36.05 -74.98 -31.31
N GLY A 172 35.44 -75.22 -32.43
CA GLY A 172 34.49 -74.37 -33.10
C GLY A 172 33.28 -74.00 -32.17
N LYS A 173 32.85 -74.94 -31.36
CA LYS A 173 31.77 -74.71 -30.39
C LYS A 173 32.18 -73.70 -29.28
N VAL A 174 33.36 -73.88 -28.70
CA VAL A 174 33.88 -72.97 -27.66
C VAL A 174 34.13 -71.59 -28.25
N ARG A 175 34.66 -71.50 -29.49
CA ARG A 175 34.79 -70.20 -30.15
C ARG A 175 33.46 -69.48 -30.31
N GLY A 176 32.40 -70.17 -30.77
CA GLY A 176 31.07 -69.57 -30.87
C GLY A 176 30.51 -69.08 -29.59
N GLU A 177 30.69 -69.81 -28.49
CA GLU A 177 30.26 -69.39 -27.13
C GLU A 177 31.04 -68.16 -26.65
N VAL A 178 32.36 -68.06 -26.90
CA VAL A 178 33.17 -66.91 -26.49
C VAL A 178 32.72 -65.66 -27.28
N ASP A 179 32.54 -65.77 -28.61
CA ASP A 179 32.11 -64.66 -29.44
C ASP A 179 30.70 -64.18 -29.07
N GLU A 180 29.78 -65.07 -28.74
CA GLU A 180 28.43 -64.73 -28.28
C GLU A 180 28.47 -64.02 -26.93
N LEU A 181 29.21 -64.53 -25.92
CA LEU A 181 29.28 -63.92 -24.59
C LEU A 181 29.98 -62.55 -24.62
N THR A 182 31.06 -62.41 -25.36
CA THR A 182 31.77 -61.11 -25.49
C THR A 182 30.92 -60.10 -26.24
N GLY A 183 30.16 -60.55 -27.27
CA GLY A 183 29.19 -59.69 -27.98
C GLY A 183 28.07 -59.17 -27.06
N LEU A 184 27.44 -60.06 -26.30
CA LEU A 184 26.39 -59.69 -25.35
C LEU A 184 26.93 -58.75 -24.24
N LEU A 185 28.13 -59.03 -23.72
CA LEU A 185 28.76 -58.17 -22.72
C LEU A 185 28.99 -56.77 -23.25
N LYS A 186 29.56 -56.65 -24.46
CA LYS A 186 29.78 -55.36 -25.12
C LYS A 186 28.50 -54.60 -25.35
N GLU A 187 27.44 -55.25 -25.83
CA GLU A 187 26.13 -54.63 -26.08
C GLU A 187 25.51 -54.10 -24.77
N ASN A 188 25.60 -54.88 -23.67
CA ASN A 188 25.09 -54.42 -22.36
C ASN A 188 25.86 -53.23 -21.79
N LEU A 189 27.19 -53.23 -21.91
CA LEU A 189 28.02 -52.10 -21.49
C LEU A 189 27.75 -50.83 -22.30
N GLN A 190 27.50 -50.93 -23.59
CA GLN A 190 27.13 -49.80 -24.44
C GLN A 190 25.77 -49.21 -24.07
N LYS A 191 24.80 -50.00 -23.62
CA LYS A 191 23.50 -49.53 -23.14
C LYS A 191 23.58 -48.74 -21.82
N VAL A 192 24.61 -48.98 -21.02
CA VAL A 192 24.83 -48.23 -19.78
C VAL A 192 25.41 -46.85 -20.03
N VAL A 193 26.16 -46.66 -21.13
CA VAL A 193 26.83 -45.37 -21.45
C VAL A 193 25.92 -44.41 -22.24
N GLN A 194 24.79 -44.89 -22.80
CA GLN A 194 23.78 -44.06 -23.47
C GLN A 194 22.85 -43.40 -22.49
#